data_2a243ad9392bb3668a16002fe8d58edf
#
_entry.id   2a243ad9392bb3668a16002fe8d58edf
#
_cell.length_a   1.000
_cell.length_b   1.000
_cell.length_c   1.000
_cell.angle_alpha   90.00
_cell.angle_beta   90.00
_cell.angle_gamma   90.00
#
_symmetry.space_group_name_H-M   'P 1'
#
loop_
_entity.id
_entity.type
_entity.pdbx_description
1 polymer ?
#
loop_
_entity_poly.entity_id
_entity_poly.type
_entity_poly.pdbx_seq_one_letter_code
_entity_poly.pdbx_strand_id
1 'polypeptide(L)'
;MVRVKPFAAIRPPKDLTPEVAAPPYDVLNSEEAKAMAGEKSLLHITKPEIDFDPILPDHDPEVYDKAVENFRLWQERGWLVRDSKECYYVYAQTMGERSQYGFVLCAHCGDYAEGKIKKHELTRKD
;
A
#
# COMPACT_ATOMS: atom_id res chain seq x y z
N MET A 1 5.03 -24.72 -13.76
CA MET A 1 4.74 -23.33 -14.18
C MET A 1 4.04 -22.62 -13.02
N VAL A 2 4.36 -21.36 -12.79
CA VAL A 2 3.71 -20.54 -11.74
C VAL A 2 2.30 -20.16 -12.19
N ARG A 3 1.30 -20.36 -11.31
CA ARG A 3 -0.08 -20.00 -11.56
C ARG A 3 -0.32 -18.56 -11.11
N VAL A 4 -0.77 -17.72 -12.02
CA VAL A 4 -1.06 -16.31 -11.78
C VAL A 4 -2.48 -15.96 -12.25
N LYS A 5 -3.08 -14.93 -11.66
CA LYS A 5 -4.38 -14.39 -12.07
C LYS A 5 -4.45 -12.87 -11.91
N PRO A 6 -5.29 -12.20 -12.70
CA PRO A 6 -5.59 -10.78 -12.50
C PRO A 6 -6.41 -10.56 -11.23
N PHE A 7 -6.54 -9.30 -10.82
CA PHE A 7 -7.42 -8.87 -9.74
C PHE A 7 -7.91 -7.44 -9.96
N ALA A 8 -8.98 -7.05 -9.29
CA ALA A 8 -9.48 -5.68 -9.29
C ALA A 8 -8.83 -4.91 -8.14
N ALA A 9 -7.86 -4.07 -8.45
CA ALA A 9 -7.15 -3.27 -7.46
C ALA A 9 -8.05 -2.17 -6.87
N ILE A 10 -7.76 -1.80 -5.62
CA ILE A 10 -8.28 -0.59 -4.99
C ILE A 10 -7.18 0.45 -5.07
N ARG A 11 -7.46 1.56 -5.74
CA ARG A 11 -6.47 2.62 -5.99
C ARG A 11 -7.14 3.99 -6.11
N PRO A 12 -6.38 5.10 -5.94
CA PRO A 12 -6.95 6.43 -6.09
C PRO A 12 -7.37 6.69 -7.55
N PRO A 13 -8.44 7.48 -7.79
CA PRO A 13 -8.70 8.07 -9.08
C PRO A 13 -7.50 8.86 -9.57
N LYS A 14 -7.32 8.94 -10.90
CA LYS A 14 -6.13 9.56 -11.49
C LYS A 14 -5.92 11.02 -11.05
N ASP A 15 -6.98 11.79 -10.93
CA ASP A 15 -6.96 13.20 -10.51
C ASP A 15 -6.62 13.36 -9.02
N LEU A 16 -6.91 12.37 -8.17
CA LEU A 16 -6.59 12.37 -6.74
C LEU A 16 -5.26 11.72 -6.40
N THR A 17 -4.62 11.05 -7.35
CA THR A 17 -3.34 10.35 -7.11
C THR A 17 -2.29 11.23 -6.43
N PRO A 18 -2.05 12.49 -6.84
CA PRO A 18 -1.05 13.34 -6.18
C PRO A 18 -1.33 13.63 -4.70
N GLU A 19 -2.60 13.64 -4.30
CA GLU A 19 -3.00 13.90 -2.91
C GLU A 19 -3.00 12.62 -2.04
N VAL A 20 -3.26 11.46 -2.65
CA VAL A 20 -3.34 10.18 -1.95
C VAL A 20 -1.99 9.48 -1.87
N ALA A 21 -1.19 9.55 -2.93
CA ALA A 21 0.11 8.90 -2.99
C ALA A 21 1.02 9.36 -1.84
N ALA A 22 1.72 8.41 -1.24
CA ALA A 22 2.59 8.65 -0.10
C ALA A 22 3.88 7.82 -0.24
N PRO A 23 4.97 8.24 0.41
CA PRO A 23 6.16 7.41 0.54
C PRO A 23 5.85 6.09 1.25
N PRO A 24 6.69 5.05 1.07
CA PRO A 24 6.61 3.82 1.86
C PRO A 24 6.66 4.13 3.37
N TYR A 25 5.92 3.36 4.16
CA TYR A 25 5.77 3.60 5.61
C TYR A 25 7.09 3.50 6.39
N ASP A 26 8.07 2.78 5.87
CA ASP A 26 9.35 2.46 6.52
C ASP A 26 10.47 3.48 6.22
N VAL A 27 10.21 4.49 5.39
CA VAL A 27 11.18 5.57 5.09
C VAL A 27 10.96 6.84 5.90
N LEU A 28 9.90 6.89 6.71
CA LEU A 28 9.53 8.02 7.54
C LEU A 28 9.29 7.58 8.99
N ASN A 29 9.73 8.36 9.96
CA ASN A 29 9.23 8.22 11.31
C ASN A 29 7.82 8.83 11.44
N SER A 30 7.14 8.61 12.57
CA SER A 30 5.74 9.02 12.73
C SER A 30 5.56 10.54 12.82
N GLU A 31 6.55 11.27 13.36
CA GLU A 31 6.56 12.73 13.40
C GLU A 31 6.69 13.34 11.99
N GLU A 32 7.61 12.81 11.20
CA GLU A 32 7.80 13.21 9.80
C GLU A 32 6.55 12.90 8.97
N ALA A 33 5.97 11.71 9.18
CA ALA A 33 4.74 11.31 8.50
C ALA A 33 3.58 12.22 8.84
N LYS A 34 3.39 12.58 10.13
CA LYS A 34 2.36 13.52 10.59
C LYS A 34 2.54 14.90 9.99
N ALA A 35 3.77 15.39 9.90
CA ALA A 35 4.08 16.69 9.29
C ALA A 35 3.86 16.72 7.78
N MET A 36 4.02 15.59 7.09
CA MET A 36 3.90 15.48 5.63
C MET A 36 2.48 15.16 5.17
N ALA A 37 1.69 14.43 5.96
CA ALA A 37 0.40 13.90 5.55
C ALA A 37 -0.62 15.01 5.30
N GLY A 38 -1.09 15.13 4.05
CA GLY A 38 -2.30 15.87 3.74
C GLY A 38 -3.56 15.05 4.09
N GLU A 39 -4.74 15.68 4.06
CA GLU A 39 -6.01 15.05 4.46
C GLU A 39 -6.31 13.71 3.78
N LYS A 40 -5.93 13.57 2.51
CA LYS A 40 -6.20 12.36 1.70
C LYS A 40 -5.02 11.39 1.65
N SER A 41 -3.91 11.71 2.31
CA SER A 41 -2.68 10.93 2.22
C SER A 41 -2.89 9.47 2.65
N LEU A 42 -2.31 8.54 1.89
CA LEU A 42 -2.29 7.12 2.24
C LEU A 42 -1.56 6.85 3.57
N LEU A 43 -0.74 7.79 4.06
CA LEU A 43 -0.09 7.69 5.37
C LEU A 43 -1.08 7.49 6.52
N HIS A 44 -2.29 8.03 6.44
CA HIS A 44 -3.34 7.77 7.43
C HIS A 44 -3.82 6.30 7.48
N ILE A 45 -3.46 5.49 6.49
CA ILE A 45 -3.77 4.06 6.43
C ILE A 45 -2.51 3.23 6.73
N THR A 46 -1.35 3.63 6.22
CA THR A 46 -0.10 2.87 6.38
C THR A 46 0.69 3.21 7.63
N LYS A 47 0.44 4.39 8.22
CA LYS A 47 0.98 4.88 9.50
C LYS A 47 -0.12 5.57 10.33
N PRO A 48 -1.21 4.86 10.66
CA PRO A 48 -2.40 5.49 11.27
C PRO A 48 -2.18 6.04 12.67
N GLU A 49 -1.06 5.72 13.33
CA GLU A 49 -0.65 6.32 14.60
C GLU A 49 -0.54 7.84 14.54
N ILE A 50 -0.36 8.43 13.36
CA ILE A 50 -0.29 9.89 13.16
C ILE A 50 -1.61 10.61 13.41
N ASP A 51 -2.73 9.88 13.39
CA ASP A 51 -4.07 10.44 13.62
C ASP A 51 -4.37 10.66 15.11
N PHE A 52 -3.49 10.22 15.99
CA PHE A 52 -3.63 10.38 17.43
C PHE A 52 -2.81 11.57 17.95
N ASP A 53 -3.28 12.15 19.05
CA ASP A 53 -2.56 13.21 19.76
C ASP A 53 -2.61 12.95 21.28
N PRO A 54 -1.50 12.53 21.90
CA PRO A 54 -0.18 12.29 21.28
C PRO A 54 -0.18 11.09 20.34
N ILE A 55 0.83 11.01 19.46
CA ILE A 55 1.06 9.87 18.58
C ILE A 55 1.20 8.59 19.41
N LEU A 56 0.44 7.54 19.03
CA LEU A 56 0.51 6.25 19.70
C LEU A 56 1.67 5.40 19.22
N PRO A 57 2.12 4.39 20.00
CA PRO A 57 3.07 3.39 19.52
C PRO A 57 2.55 2.64 18.30
N ASP A 58 3.42 2.35 17.33
CA ASP A 58 3.08 1.73 16.02
C ASP A 58 2.28 0.43 16.12
N HIS A 59 2.42 -0.31 17.21
CA HIS A 59 1.77 -1.62 17.43
C HIS A 59 0.62 -1.56 18.44
N ASP A 60 0.16 -0.37 18.80
CA ASP A 60 -1.03 -0.24 19.63
C ASP A 60 -2.27 -0.79 18.90
N PRO A 61 -3.13 -1.59 19.53
CA PRO A 61 -4.34 -2.13 18.90
C PRO A 61 -5.24 -1.05 18.29
N GLU A 62 -5.34 0.13 18.90
CA GLU A 62 -6.14 1.26 18.39
C GLU A 62 -5.61 1.78 17.04
N VAL A 63 -4.31 1.65 16.80
CA VAL A 63 -3.67 2.04 15.52
C VAL A 63 -4.16 1.14 14.38
N TYR A 64 -4.27 -0.17 14.62
CA TYR A 64 -4.81 -1.09 13.60
C TYR A 64 -6.30 -0.85 13.33
N ASP A 65 -7.09 -0.59 14.37
CA ASP A 65 -8.50 -0.25 14.21
C ASP A 65 -8.67 1.04 13.39
N LYS A 66 -7.81 2.01 13.65
CA LYS A 66 -7.77 3.27 12.89
C LYS A 66 -7.42 3.07 11.41
N ALA A 67 -6.48 2.18 11.11
CA ALA A 67 -6.16 1.81 9.73
C ALA A 67 -7.38 1.26 8.98
N VAL A 68 -8.14 0.38 9.63
CA VAL A 68 -9.36 -0.22 9.06
C VAL A 68 -10.44 0.84 8.85
N GLU A 69 -10.65 1.72 9.84
CA GLU A 69 -11.58 2.84 9.75
C GLU A 69 -11.23 3.76 8.57
N ASN A 70 -9.98 4.21 8.48
CA ASN A 70 -9.50 5.08 7.42
C ASN A 70 -9.62 4.41 6.04
N PHE A 71 -9.27 3.13 5.92
CA PHE A 71 -9.40 2.41 4.66
C PHE A 71 -10.84 2.33 4.15
N ARG A 72 -11.81 2.15 5.05
CA ARG A 72 -13.24 2.20 4.72
C ARG A 72 -13.67 3.61 4.31
N LEU A 73 -13.28 4.60 5.11
CA LEU A 73 -13.63 6.00 4.89
C LEU A 73 -13.08 6.53 3.56
N TRP A 74 -11.85 6.19 3.18
CA TRP A 74 -11.27 6.57 1.89
C TRP A 74 -12.06 5.99 0.71
N GLN A 75 -12.57 4.75 0.85
CA GLN A 75 -13.43 4.14 -0.16
C GLN A 75 -14.81 4.82 -0.21
N GLU A 76 -15.44 5.10 0.91
CA GLU A 76 -16.73 5.80 0.98
C GLU A 76 -16.66 7.21 0.37
N ARG A 77 -15.56 7.90 0.56
CA ARG A 77 -15.30 9.24 0.00
C ARG A 77 -14.87 9.22 -1.48
N GLY A 78 -14.63 8.06 -2.05
CA GLY A 78 -14.14 7.93 -3.43
C GLY A 78 -12.68 8.32 -3.61
N TRP A 79 -11.89 8.40 -2.53
CA TRP A 79 -10.45 8.65 -2.59
C TRP A 79 -9.66 7.38 -2.95
N LEU A 80 -10.23 6.23 -2.65
CA LEU A 80 -9.81 4.91 -3.11
C LEU A 80 -11.00 4.23 -3.78
N VAL A 81 -10.81 3.73 -4.99
CA VAL A 81 -11.86 3.10 -5.77
C VAL A 81 -11.38 1.74 -6.30
N ARG A 82 -12.23 0.73 -6.18
CA ARG A 82 -11.98 -0.58 -6.77
C ARG A 82 -12.16 -0.50 -8.28
N ASP A 83 -11.21 -1.01 -9.04
CA ASP A 83 -11.33 -1.15 -10.48
C ASP A 83 -12.53 -2.02 -10.84
N SER A 84 -13.24 -1.68 -11.91
CA SER A 84 -14.44 -2.40 -12.38
C SER A 84 -14.13 -3.75 -13.03
N LYS A 85 -12.88 -3.98 -13.40
CA LYS A 85 -12.41 -5.21 -14.05
C LYS A 85 -11.17 -5.74 -13.37
N GLU A 86 -11.01 -7.06 -13.40
CA GLU A 86 -9.77 -7.71 -13.01
C GLU A 86 -8.70 -7.47 -14.08
N CYS A 87 -7.55 -6.96 -13.68
CA CYS A 87 -6.43 -6.60 -14.55
C CYS A 87 -5.11 -7.13 -14.00
N TYR A 88 -4.13 -7.24 -14.89
CA TYR A 88 -2.72 -7.24 -14.54
C TYR A 88 -2.24 -5.79 -14.55
N TYR A 89 -1.40 -5.41 -13.58
CA TYR A 89 -0.91 -4.03 -13.48
C TYR A 89 0.57 -3.98 -13.83
N VAL A 90 0.96 -2.96 -14.57
CA VAL A 90 2.38 -2.66 -14.80
C VAL A 90 2.84 -1.70 -13.71
N TYR A 91 3.88 -2.09 -13.00
CA TYR A 91 4.55 -1.24 -12.01
C TYR A 91 5.84 -0.69 -12.63
N ALA A 92 5.93 0.62 -12.73
CA ALA A 92 7.11 1.31 -13.22
C ALA A 92 7.76 2.10 -12.09
N GLN A 93 9.04 1.89 -11.86
CA GLN A 93 9.83 2.63 -10.88
C GLN A 93 11.00 3.29 -11.59
N THR A 94 11.10 4.61 -11.47
CA THR A 94 12.15 5.41 -12.09
C THR A 94 12.99 6.09 -11.02
N MET A 95 14.30 5.95 -11.12
CA MET A 95 15.29 6.61 -10.29
C MET A 95 16.38 7.23 -11.21
N GLY A 96 16.40 8.55 -11.28
CA GLY A 96 17.24 9.27 -12.24
C GLY A 96 16.84 8.92 -13.69
N GLU A 97 17.79 8.45 -14.47
CA GLU A 97 17.56 8.06 -15.88
C GLU A 97 17.18 6.58 -16.05
N ARG A 98 17.16 5.81 -14.96
CA ARG A 98 16.90 4.38 -15.02
C ARG A 98 15.46 4.06 -14.60
N SER A 99 14.74 3.36 -15.46
CA SER A 99 13.41 2.81 -15.15
C SER A 99 13.45 1.29 -15.09
N GLN A 100 12.76 0.75 -14.08
CA GLN A 100 12.54 -0.68 -13.92
C GLN A 100 11.03 -0.95 -13.97
N TYR A 101 10.65 -2.03 -14.65
CA TYR A 101 9.25 -2.41 -14.82
C TYR A 101 9.00 -3.78 -14.22
N GLY A 102 7.82 -3.95 -13.63
CA GLY A 102 7.36 -5.22 -13.08
C GLY A 102 5.85 -5.37 -13.25
N PHE A 103 5.34 -6.53 -12.88
CA PHE A 103 3.91 -6.81 -12.87
C PHE A 103 3.40 -6.99 -11.46
N VAL A 104 2.22 -6.40 -11.18
CA VAL A 104 1.45 -6.67 -9.95
C VAL A 104 0.28 -7.57 -10.33
N LEU A 105 0.21 -8.72 -9.67
CA LEU A 105 -0.76 -9.77 -9.95
C LEU A 105 -0.93 -10.68 -8.73
N CYS A 106 -1.94 -11.55 -8.74
CA CYS A 106 -2.04 -12.60 -7.74
C CYS A 106 -1.26 -13.84 -8.18
N ALA A 107 -0.42 -14.36 -7.28
CA ALA A 107 0.26 -15.64 -7.44
C ALA A 107 -0.32 -16.69 -6.49
N HIS A 108 -0.34 -17.95 -6.90
CA HIS A 108 -0.87 -19.03 -6.08
C HIS A 108 0.04 -19.31 -4.88
N CYS A 109 -0.53 -19.27 -3.66
CA CYS A 109 0.23 -19.45 -2.43
C CYS A 109 1.01 -20.78 -2.37
N GLY A 110 0.43 -21.87 -2.91
CA GLY A 110 1.13 -23.16 -3.00
C GLY A 110 2.40 -23.10 -3.85
N ASP A 111 2.38 -22.35 -4.94
CA ASP A 111 3.55 -22.19 -5.80
C ASP A 111 4.67 -21.39 -5.12
N TYR A 112 4.28 -20.45 -4.24
CA TYR A 112 5.22 -19.75 -3.38
C TYR A 112 5.83 -20.68 -2.31
N ALA A 113 5.00 -21.47 -1.64
CA ALA A 113 5.45 -22.42 -0.62
C ALA A 113 6.35 -23.53 -1.19
N GLU A 114 6.04 -24.03 -2.39
CA GLU A 114 6.83 -25.05 -3.11
C GLU A 114 8.13 -24.52 -3.74
N GLY A 115 8.40 -23.20 -3.62
CA GLY A 115 9.62 -22.60 -4.16
C GLY A 115 9.65 -22.44 -5.69
N LYS A 116 8.50 -22.56 -6.36
CA LYS A 116 8.39 -22.27 -7.79
C LYS A 116 8.55 -20.79 -8.11
N ILE A 117 8.27 -19.92 -7.13
CA ILE A 117 8.51 -18.49 -7.20
C ILE A 117 9.85 -18.21 -6.52
N LYS A 118 10.79 -17.64 -7.26
CA LYS A 118 12.09 -17.23 -6.71
C LYS A 118 11.89 -15.98 -5.86
N LYS A 119 12.18 -16.09 -4.56
CA LYS A 119 12.14 -14.97 -3.63
C LYS A 119 13.38 -14.11 -3.83
N HIS A 120 13.20 -12.82 -3.94
CA HIS A 120 14.30 -11.87 -4.00
C HIS A 120 15.00 -11.74 -2.63
N GLU A 121 14.19 -11.69 -1.57
CA GLU A 121 14.65 -11.58 -0.18
C GLU A 121 14.01 -12.66 0.70
N LEU A 122 14.64 -12.96 1.82
CA LEU A 122 14.03 -13.78 2.84
C LEU A 122 12.83 -13.03 3.47
N THR A 123 11.76 -13.75 3.73
CA THR A 123 10.60 -13.20 4.43
C THR A 123 11.01 -12.74 5.82
N ARG A 124 10.74 -11.49 6.16
CA ARG A 124 10.89 -10.98 7.54
C ARG A 124 9.97 -11.76 8.47
N LYS A 125 10.40 -11.94 9.70
CA LYS A 125 9.65 -12.68 10.74
C LYS A 125 9.09 -11.78 11.83
N ASP A 126 9.31 -10.50 11.72
CA ASP A 126 8.86 -9.43 12.61
C ASP A 126 7.49 -8.88 12.18
#